data_8dc7367c8833fc07b2792f7d1ac54a35
#
_entry.id   8dc7367c8833fc07b2792f7d1ac54a35
#
_cell.length_a   1.000
_cell.length_b   1.000
_cell.length_c   1.000
_cell.angle_alpha   90.00
_cell.angle_beta   90.00
_cell.angle_gamma   90.00
#
_symmetry.space_group_name_H-M   'P 1'
#
loop_
_entity.id
_entity.type
_entity.pdbx_description
1 polymer ?
#
loop_
_entity_poly.entity_id
_entity_poly.type
_entity_poly.pdbx_seq_one_letter_code
_entity_poly.pdbx_strand_id
1 'polypeptide(L)'
;CAVRRGGGGRSVGRGFAVAVGTAGCAQVDAIIICVPTPLGRHQEPDLSFGTGTMDALVPYLRPGQLISLESTTYPGTTEEEIVPRVQGQGLRVGEDVFVVYSPEREDPGNKSFNTQTIPKVVGGQSEACLAVGKALYESVIDSVVPVSSTRTAEMTQLLLRHGRGARASARDGGNVGAGA
;
A
#
# COMPACT_ATOMS: atom_id res chain seq x y z
N CYS A 1 -7.69 6.02 6.14
CA CYS A 1 -8.10 5.61 4.80
C CYS A 1 -8.18 6.87 3.94
N ALA A 2 -7.39 6.98 2.89
CA ALA A 2 -7.45 8.09 1.93
C ALA A 2 -8.23 7.63 0.70
N VAL A 3 -9.10 8.49 0.20
CA VAL A 3 -10.09 8.13 -0.79
C VAL A 3 -10.10 9.14 -1.94
N ARG A 4 -10.01 8.69 -3.19
CA ARG A 4 -10.13 9.52 -4.38
C ARG A 4 -11.48 9.30 -5.06
N ARG A 5 -12.21 10.39 -5.37
CA ARG A 5 -13.41 10.34 -6.22
C ARG A 5 -13.01 10.57 -7.68
N GLY A 6 -13.37 9.65 -8.56
CA GLY A 6 -13.40 9.86 -10.00
C GLY A 6 -14.71 10.53 -10.41
N GLY A 7 -14.63 11.59 -11.20
CA GLY A 7 -15.81 12.28 -11.72
C GLY A 7 -16.18 11.77 -13.10
N GLY A 8 -17.36 11.19 -13.26
CA GLY A 8 -17.99 11.05 -14.55
C GLY A 8 -18.56 12.40 -15.01
N GLY A 9 -17.96 12.96 -16.05
CA GLY A 9 -18.51 14.04 -16.86
C GLY A 9 -18.64 15.43 -16.24
N ARG A 10 -17.81 16.36 -16.71
CA ARG A 10 -17.73 17.82 -16.46
C ARG A 10 -17.09 18.25 -15.14
N SER A 11 -15.89 18.85 -15.29
CA SER A 11 -15.12 19.51 -14.25
C SER A 11 -14.51 18.54 -13.23
N VAL A 12 -13.35 18.01 -13.53
CA VAL A 12 -12.56 17.15 -12.64
C VAL A 12 -11.93 18.02 -11.55
N GLY A 13 -12.61 18.18 -10.45
CA GLY A 13 -11.97 18.50 -9.19
C GLY A 13 -11.28 17.24 -8.69
N ARG A 14 -9.94 17.18 -8.77
CA ARG A 14 -9.16 16.13 -8.10
C ARG A 14 -9.32 16.31 -6.60
N GLY A 15 -10.24 15.59 -5.97
CA GLY A 15 -10.53 15.70 -4.55
C GLY A 15 -10.10 14.44 -3.82
N PHE A 16 -9.24 14.60 -2.80
CA PHE A 16 -9.07 13.59 -1.76
C PHE A 16 -10.13 13.84 -0.69
N ALA A 17 -10.87 12.81 -0.31
CA ALA A 17 -11.75 12.87 0.85
C ALA A 17 -11.22 11.88 1.90
N VAL A 18 -11.02 12.37 3.12
CA VAL A 18 -10.77 11.49 4.27
C VAL A 18 -12.14 11.12 4.83
N ALA A 19 -12.50 9.84 4.74
CA ALA A 19 -13.74 9.35 5.33
C ALA A 19 -13.47 8.79 6.73
N VAL A 20 -14.21 9.26 7.70
CA VAL A 20 -14.30 8.64 9.02
C VAL A 20 -15.43 7.61 8.93
N GLY A 21 -15.06 6.33 8.75
CA GLY A 21 -16.02 5.23 8.58
C GLY A 21 -15.98 4.62 7.17
N THR A 22 -16.42 3.38 7.06
CA THR A 22 -16.31 2.56 5.83
C THR A 22 -17.41 2.79 4.81
N ALA A 23 -18.59 3.31 5.22
CA ALA A 23 -19.73 3.53 4.33
C ALA A 23 -19.42 4.50 3.16
N GLY A 24 -18.51 5.47 3.36
CA GLY A 24 -18.06 6.37 2.31
C GLY A 24 -17.28 5.68 1.19
N CYS A 25 -16.78 4.48 1.44
CA CYS A 25 -15.96 3.72 0.48
C CYS A 25 -16.76 3.26 -0.74
N ALA A 26 -18.08 3.11 -0.63
CA ALA A 26 -18.94 2.81 -1.77
C ALA A 26 -18.96 3.91 -2.84
N GLN A 27 -18.58 5.15 -2.50
CA GLN A 27 -18.66 6.31 -3.39
C GLN A 27 -17.32 6.68 -4.04
N VAL A 28 -16.29 5.88 -3.86
CA VAL A 28 -14.93 6.20 -4.29
C VAL A 28 -14.40 5.16 -5.26
N ASP A 29 -13.43 5.56 -6.07
CA ASP A 29 -12.86 4.68 -7.09
C ASP A 29 -11.56 4.03 -6.63
N ALA A 30 -10.87 4.60 -5.63
CA ALA A 30 -9.67 4.02 -5.07
C ALA A 30 -9.68 4.06 -3.54
N ILE A 31 -9.28 2.96 -2.93
CA ILE A 31 -9.18 2.77 -1.48
C ILE A 31 -7.73 2.42 -1.16
N ILE A 32 -7.08 3.25 -0.33
CA ILE A 32 -5.71 3.00 0.12
C ILE A 32 -5.75 2.59 1.58
N ILE A 33 -5.22 1.42 1.89
CA ILE A 33 -5.17 0.84 3.24
C ILE A 33 -3.79 1.08 3.82
N CYS A 34 -3.70 2.03 4.74
CA CYS A 34 -2.50 2.39 5.49
C CYS A 34 -2.82 2.27 6.97
N VAL A 35 -2.71 1.07 7.53
CA VAL A 35 -2.99 0.79 8.93
C VAL A 35 -1.73 0.34 9.66
N PRO A 36 -1.63 0.58 10.97
CA PRO A 36 -0.52 0.07 11.77
C PRO A 36 -0.42 -1.46 11.67
N THR A 37 0.81 -1.96 11.67
CA THR A 37 1.11 -3.40 11.72
C THR A 37 2.11 -3.60 12.86
N PRO A 38 1.64 -3.65 14.12
CA PRO A 38 2.51 -3.88 15.26
C PRO A 38 3.12 -5.29 15.18
N LEU A 39 4.25 -5.48 15.83
CA LEU A 39 4.86 -6.79 15.95
C LEU A 39 4.19 -7.57 17.08
N GLY A 40 3.83 -8.80 16.81
CA GLY A 40 3.36 -9.76 17.79
C GLY A 40 4.47 -10.22 18.75
N ARG A 41 4.14 -11.12 19.67
CA ARG A 41 5.08 -11.62 20.70
C ARG A 41 6.27 -12.38 20.11
N HIS A 42 6.13 -12.95 18.93
CA HIS A 42 7.17 -13.68 18.20
C HIS A 42 7.77 -12.86 17.05
N GLN A 43 7.60 -11.52 17.08
CA GLN A 43 8.06 -10.58 16.06
C GLN A 43 7.42 -10.76 14.66
N GLU A 44 6.32 -11.49 14.57
CA GLU A 44 5.48 -11.56 13.39
C GLU A 44 4.63 -10.28 13.24
N PRO A 45 4.35 -9.81 12.01
CA PRO A 45 3.43 -8.70 11.79
C PRO A 45 2.01 -9.06 12.22
N ASP A 46 1.40 -8.26 13.09
CA ASP A 46 -0.01 -8.41 13.43
C ASP A 46 -0.87 -7.78 12.32
N LEU A 47 -1.48 -8.62 11.51
CA LEU A 47 -2.33 -8.22 10.39
C LEU A 47 -3.78 -7.90 10.78
N SER A 48 -4.15 -8.05 12.05
CA SER A 48 -5.54 -7.90 12.53
C SER A 48 -6.14 -6.54 12.15
N PHE A 49 -5.36 -5.47 12.17
CA PHE A 49 -5.80 -4.14 11.73
C PHE A 49 -6.07 -4.10 10.23
N GLY A 50 -5.24 -4.72 9.42
CA GLY A 50 -5.39 -4.80 7.96
C GLY A 50 -6.59 -5.65 7.57
N THR A 51 -6.67 -6.86 8.08
CA THR A 51 -7.78 -7.80 7.82
C THR A 51 -9.11 -7.28 8.36
N GLY A 52 -9.14 -6.73 9.58
CA GLY A 52 -10.33 -6.10 10.15
C GLY A 52 -10.78 -4.88 9.35
N THR A 53 -9.85 -4.09 8.80
CA THR A 53 -10.20 -2.99 7.89
C THR A 53 -10.83 -3.54 6.61
N MET A 54 -10.27 -4.59 6.02
CA MET A 54 -10.86 -5.22 4.85
C MET A 54 -12.25 -5.80 5.14
N ASP A 55 -12.43 -6.52 6.23
CA ASP A 55 -13.72 -7.08 6.62
C ASP A 55 -14.79 -5.97 6.77
N ALA A 56 -14.41 -4.81 7.27
CA ALA A 56 -15.29 -3.64 7.37
C ALA A 56 -15.56 -2.94 6.01
N LEU A 57 -14.63 -3.05 5.04
CA LEU A 57 -14.75 -2.45 3.70
C LEU A 57 -15.54 -3.33 2.72
N VAL A 58 -15.38 -4.63 2.84
CA VAL A 58 -15.93 -5.64 1.93
C VAL A 58 -17.41 -5.43 1.59
N PRO A 59 -18.33 -5.14 2.56
CA PRO A 59 -19.74 -4.91 2.25
C PRO A 59 -20.03 -3.67 1.35
N TYR A 60 -19.05 -2.77 1.20
CA TYR A 60 -19.18 -1.53 0.44
C TYR A 60 -18.40 -1.54 -0.87
N LEU A 61 -17.75 -2.66 -1.19
CA LEU A 61 -17.03 -2.79 -2.44
C LEU A 61 -17.99 -2.88 -3.62
N ARG A 62 -17.57 -2.30 -4.74
CA ARG A 62 -18.32 -2.30 -6.00
C ARG A 62 -17.37 -2.47 -7.19
N PRO A 63 -17.88 -2.92 -8.34
CA PRO A 63 -17.10 -2.97 -9.58
C PRO A 63 -16.48 -1.61 -9.94
N GLY A 64 -15.29 -1.65 -10.51
CA GLY A 64 -14.50 -0.48 -10.93
C GLY A 64 -13.62 0.12 -9.85
N GLN A 65 -13.55 -0.47 -8.64
CA GLN A 65 -12.72 0.04 -7.56
C GLN A 65 -11.30 -0.54 -7.58
N LEU A 66 -10.35 0.29 -7.15
CA LEU A 66 -8.97 -0.10 -6.84
C LEU A 66 -8.77 -0.17 -5.33
N ILE A 67 -8.19 -1.26 -4.86
CA ILE A 67 -7.72 -1.44 -3.50
C ILE A 67 -6.20 -1.48 -3.53
N SER A 68 -5.54 -0.56 -2.82
CA SER A 68 -4.11 -0.57 -2.62
C SER A 68 -3.78 -0.82 -1.15
N LEU A 69 -3.04 -1.88 -0.87
CA LEU A 69 -2.49 -2.15 0.44
C LEU A 69 -1.10 -1.50 0.53
N GLU A 70 -0.90 -0.63 1.52
CA GLU A 70 0.38 0.06 1.76
C GLU A 70 0.98 -0.25 3.13
N SER A 71 0.23 -0.94 3.99
CA SER A 71 0.70 -1.36 5.32
C SER A 71 1.89 -2.31 5.22
N THR A 72 2.70 -2.36 6.27
CA THR A 72 3.77 -3.36 6.39
C THR A 72 3.17 -4.76 6.44
N THR A 73 3.70 -5.69 5.64
CA THR A 73 3.18 -7.04 5.49
C THR A 73 4.33 -8.04 5.30
N TYR A 74 4.00 -9.33 5.22
CA TYR A 74 4.88 -10.38 4.72
C TYR A 74 4.55 -10.69 3.24
N PRO A 75 5.50 -11.26 2.46
CA PRO A 75 5.25 -11.62 1.07
C PRO A 75 4.15 -12.67 0.92
N GLY A 76 3.08 -12.31 0.22
CA GLY A 76 1.89 -13.13 0.05
C GLY A 76 0.65 -12.58 0.77
N THR A 77 0.79 -11.63 1.69
CA THR A 77 -0.34 -11.07 2.46
C THR A 77 -1.49 -10.58 1.56
N THR A 78 -1.18 -9.86 0.48
CA THR A 78 -2.22 -9.36 -0.43
C THR A 78 -2.99 -10.52 -1.06
N GLU A 79 -2.29 -11.55 -1.51
CA GLU A 79 -2.86 -12.72 -2.16
C GLU A 79 -3.64 -13.61 -1.18
N GLU A 80 -3.12 -13.79 0.03
CA GLU A 80 -3.66 -14.71 1.03
C GLU A 80 -4.78 -14.09 1.87
N GLU A 81 -4.72 -12.79 2.13
CA GLU A 81 -5.63 -12.11 3.04
C GLU A 81 -6.62 -11.17 2.35
N ILE A 82 -6.18 -10.41 1.34
CA ILE A 82 -7.03 -9.39 0.72
C ILE A 82 -7.88 -9.98 -0.42
N VAL A 83 -7.24 -10.71 -1.32
CA VAL A 83 -7.92 -11.29 -2.50
C VAL A 83 -9.09 -12.20 -2.11
N PRO A 84 -8.96 -13.16 -1.18
CA PRO A 84 -10.08 -14.03 -0.80
C PRO A 84 -11.28 -13.27 -0.22
N ARG A 85 -11.04 -12.18 0.50
CA ARG A 85 -12.11 -11.35 1.06
C ARG A 85 -12.91 -10.63 -0.03
N VAL A 86 -12.23 -10.11 -1.05
CA VAL A 86 -12.86 -9.50 -2.23
C VAL A 86 -13.68 -10.54 -3.00
N GLN A 87 -13.09 -11.71 -3.26
CA GLN A 87 -13.75 -12.80 -3.98
C GLN A 87 -14.95 -13.39 -3.22
N GLY A 88 -14.90 -13.40 -1.89
CA GLY A 88 -16.00 -13.83 -1.02
C GLY A 88 -17.30 -12.99 -1.20
N GLN A 89 -17.20 -11.80 -1.79
CA GLN A 89 -18.34 -10.96 -2.18
C GLN A 89 -18.84 -11.23 -3.61
N GLY A 90 -18.27 -12.22 -4.29
CA GLY A 90 -18.60 -12.51 -5.68
C GLY A 90 -17.96 -11.56 -6.70
N LEU A 91 -16.99 -10.73 -6.26
CA LEU A 91 -16.25 -9.80 -7.12
C LEU A 91 -14.97 -10.49 -7.65
N ARG A 92 -14.71 -10.35 -8.94
CA ARG A 92 -13.54 -10.93 -9.60
C ARG A 92 -12.39 -9.92 -9.58
N VAL A 93 -11.27 -10.32 -8.94
CA VAL A 93 -10.05 -9.51 -8.92
C VAL A 93 -9.41 -9.48 -10.30
N GLY A 94 -9.12 -8.28 -10.80
CA GLY A 94 -8.57 -8.03 -12.14
C GLY A 94 -9.62 -7.77 -13.21
N GLU A 95 -10.90 -7.94 -12.90
CA GLU A 95 -12.03 -7.64 -13.79
C GLU A 95 -13.00 -6.64 -13.14
N ASP A 96 -13.56 -7.02 -11.98
CA ASP A 96 -14.53 -6.19 -11.26
C ASP A 96 -13.84 -5.25 -10.29
N VAL A 97 -12.82 -5.74 -9.56
CA VAL A 97 -12.05 -4.96 -8.59
C VAL A 97 -10.55 -5.18 -8.84
N PHE A 98 -9.78 -4.11 -8.72
CA PHE A 98 -8.34 -4.16 -8.93
C PHE A 98 -7.62 -4.13 -7.59
N VAL A 99 -6.62 -5.01 -7.40
CA VAL A 99 -5.89 -5.13 -6.15
C VAL A 99 -4.39 -4.97 -6.42
N VAL A 100 -3.77 -4.03 -5.71
CA VAL A 100 -2.33 -3.77 -5.78
C VAL A 100 -1.72 -3.68 -4.38
N TYR A 101 -0.43 -3.93 -4.31
CA TYR A 101 0.40 -3.62 -3.16
C TYR A 101 1.43 -2.56 -3.53
N SER A 102 1.62 -1.60 -2.65
CA SER A 102 2.63 -0.56 -2.83
C SER A 102 3.22 -0.17 -1.48
N PRO A 103 4.49 -0.52 -1.20
CA PRO A 103 5.11 -0.24 0.09
C PRO A 103 5.15 1.26 0.39
N GLU A 104 4.87 1.63 1.66
CA GLU A 104 5.10 2.98 2.17
C GLU A 104 6.61 3.27 2.16
N ARG A 105 6.97 4.47 1.72
CA ARG A 105 8.36 4.89 1.55
C ARG A 105 8.62 6.26 2.17
N GLU A 106 8.27 6.44 3.43
CA GLU A 106 8.77 7.60 4.16
C GLU A 106 10.17 7.31 4.70
N ASP A 107 11.10 8.24 4.46
CA ASP A 107 12.41 8.29 5.12
C ASP A 107 12.39 9.45 6.13
N PRO A 108 11.91 9.18 7.38
CA PRO A 108 11.78 10.21 8.40
C PRO A 108 13.17 10.67 8.84
N GLY A 109 13.69 11.70 8.23
CA GLY A 109 15.02 12.25 8.50
C GLY A 109 15.74 12.75 7.24
N ASN A 110 15.27 12.43 6.06
CA ASN A 110 15.86 12.93 4.83
C ASN A 110 15.14 14.20 4.35
N LYS A 111 15.79 15.35 4.56
CA LYS A 111 15.26 16.67 4.16
C LYS A 111 15.33 16.94 2.64
N SER A 112 15.96 16.04 1.89
CA SER A 112 16.25 16.23 0.47
C SER A 112 15.25 15.54 -0.46
N PHE A 113 14.40 14.65 0.04
CA PHE A 113 13.40 13.94 -0.74
C PHE A 113 12.00 14.23 -0.18
N ASN A 114 11.10 14.64 -1.06
CA ASN A 114 9.68 14.71 -0.75
C ASN A 114 8.97 13.47 -1.31
N THR A 115 7.75 13.22 -0.88
CA THR A 115 6.95 12.04 -1.26
C THR A 115 6.74 11.93 -2.78
N GLN A 116 6.82 13.02 -3.54
CA GLN A 116 6.64 13.03 -4.99
C GLN A 116 7.87 12.53 -5.75
N THR A 117 9.07 12.79 -5.23
CA THR A 117 10.34 12.47 -5.92
C THR A 117 10.89 11.08 -5.60
N ILE A 118 10.40 10.42 -4.55
CA ILE A 118 10.80 9.06 -4.21
C ILE A 118 10.05 8.07 -5.14
N PRO A 119 10.77 7.23 -5.92
CA PRO A 119 10.12 6.25 -6.78
C PRO A 119 9.21 5.31 -5.98
N LYS A 120 7.96 5.16 -6.40
CA LYS A 120 6.98 4.30 -5.73
C LYS A 120 6.89 2.94 -6.44
N VAL A 121 7.18 1.87 -5.71
CA VAL A 121 7.04 0.50 -6.20
C VAL A 121 5.57 0.11 -6.18
N VAL A 122 5.09 -0.53 -7.25
CA VAL A 122 3.72 -1.03 -7.35
C VAL A 122 3.72 -2.43 -7.93
N GLY A 123 3.10 -3.37 -7.22
CA GLY A 123 2.83 -4.73 -7.69
C GLY A 123 1.33 -4.98 -7.82
N GLY A 124 0.89 -5.54 -8.93
CA GLY A 124 -0.51 -5.91 -9.17
C GLY A 124 -0.76 -7.40 -8.96
N GLN A 125 -1.99 -7.74 -8.55
CA GLN A 125 -2.43 -9.14 -8.48
C GLN A 125 -2.61 -9.76 -9.88
N SER A 126 -2.81 -8.92 -10.89
CA SER A 126 -2.82 -9.27 -12.32
C SER A 126 -2.27 -8.09 -13.13
N GLU A 127 -2.05 -8.28 -14.42
CA GLU A 127 -1.64 -7.19 -15.32
C GLU A 127 -2.65 -6.03 -15.33
N ALA A 128 -3.95 -6.35 -15.33
CA ALA A 128 -5.00 -5.34 -15.25
C ALA A 128 -4.96 -4.57 -13.91
N CYS A 129 -4.73 -5.27 -12.79
CA CYS A 129 -4.54 -4.63 -11.49
C CYS A 129 -3.33 -3.69 -11.50
N LEU A 130 -2.20 -4.15 -12.05
CA LEU A 130 -0.99 -3.35 -12.15
C LEU A 130 -1.20 -2.10 -13.00
N ALA A 131 -1.87 -2.23 -14.15
CA ALA A 131 -2.17 -1.10 -15.04
C ALA A 131 -3.00 -0.03 -14.34
N VAL A 132 -4.05 -0.42 -13.62
CA VAL A 132 -4.91 0.50 -12.86
C VAL A 132 -4.15 1.14 -11.69
N GLY A 133 -3.40 0.36 -10.93
CA GLY A 133 -2.59 0.86 -9.82
C GLY A 133 -1.51 1.83 -10.28
N LYS A 134 -0.81 1.50 -11.36
CA LYS A 134 0.18 2.37 -11.99
C LYS A 134 -0.44 3.71 -12.41
N ALA A 135 -1.58 3.70 -13.10
CA ALA A 135 -2.27 4.91 -13.53
C ALA A 135 -2.69 5.79 -12.33
N LEU A 136 -3.12 5.20 -11.21
CA LEU A 136 -3.40 5.95 -9.99
C LEU A 136 -2.15 6.67 -9.49
N TYR A 137 -1.04 5.94 -9.29
CA TYR A 137 0.16 6.50 -8.70
C TYR A 137 0.86 7.49 -9.62
N GLU A 138 0.94 7.25 -10.92
CA GLU A 138 1.49 8.19 -11.91
C GLU A 138 0.73 9.53 -11.96
N SER A 139 -0.51 9.57 -11.47
CA SER A 139 -1.26 10.82 -11.38
C SER A 139 -0.80 11.75 -10.24
N VAL A 140 0.02 11.26 -9.29
CA VAL A 140 0.44 11.98 -8.08
C VAL A 140 1.91 11.81 -7.73
N ILE A 141 2.61 10.86 -8.33
CA ILE A 141 4.03 10.52 -8.10
C ILE A 141 4.79 10.61 -9.42
N ASP A 142 5.95 11.25 -9.43
CA ASP A 142 6.75 11.48 -10.63
C ASP A 142 7.36 10.18 -11.20
N SER A 143 7.66 9.22 -10.34
CA SER A 143 8.29 7.95 -10.75
C SER A 143 7.60 6.76 -10.09
N VAL A 144 7.00 5.91 -10.92
CA VAL A 144 6.39 4.64 -10.49
C VAL A 144 7.17 3.48 -11.07
N VAL A 145 7.58 2.54 -10.22
CA VAL A 145 8.35 1.35 -10.59
C VAL A 145 7.42 0.12 -10.50
N PRO A 146 6.91 -0.36 -11.64
CA PRO A 146 6.11 -1.57 -11.65
C PRO A 146 6.98 -2.79 -11.38
N VAL A 147 6.45 -3.75 -10.62
CA VAL A 147 7.07 -5.07 -10.38
C VAL A 147 6.09 -6.17 -10.75
N SER A 148 6.61 -7.40 -10.92
CA SER A 148 5.90 -8.52 -11.51
C SER A 148 4.67 -9.01 -10.73
N SER A 149 4.59 -8.76 -9.42
CA SER A 149 3.48 -9.20 -8.58
C SER A 149 3.38 -8.40 -7.27
N THR A 150 2.25 -8.53 -6.58
CA THR A 150 2.10 -8.01 -5.20
C THR A 150 3.15 -8.62 -4.27
N ARG A 151 3.41 -9.93 -4.37
CA ARG A 151 4.42 -10.64 -3.58
C ARG A 151 5.84 -10.06 -3.78
N THR A 152 6.19 -9.69 -5.01
CA THR A 152 7.48 -9.04 -5.32
C THR A 152 7.56 -7.65 -4.67
N ALA A 153 6.48 -6.89 -4.69
CA ALA A 153 6.43 -5.57 -4.06
C ALA A 153 6.52 -5.67 -2.52
N GLU A 154 5.86 -6.65 -1.90
CA GLU A 154 5.94 -6.95 -0.47
C GLU A 154 7.36 -7.37 -0.05
N MET A 155 8.02 -8.22 -0.85
CA MET A 155 9.42 -8.60 -0.61
C MET A 155 10.36 -7.39 -0.69
N THR A 156 10.12 -6.47 -1.62
CA THR A 156 10.91 -5.24 -1.76
C THR A 156 10.84 -4.40 -0.48
N GLN A 157 9.68 -4.34 0.19
CA GLN A 157 9.53 -3.65 1.47
C GLN A 157 10.43 -4.25 2.56
N LEU A 158 10.46 -5.57 2.68
CA LEU A 158 11.30 -6.26 3.67
C LEU A 158 12.78 -5.96 3.45
N LEU A 159 13.26 -6.04 2.20
CA LEU A 159 14.65 -5.76 1.85
C LEU A 159 15.05 -4.32 2.19
N LEU A 160 14.17 -3.35 1.93
CA LEU A 160 14.41 -1.95 2.25
C LEU A 160 14.48 -1.70 3.77
N ARG A 161 13.67 -2.39 4.57
CA ARG A 161 13.71 -2.29 6.04
C ARG A 161 14.98 -2.89 6.62
N HIS A 162 15.39 -4.07 6.17
CA HIS A 162 16.62 -4.72 6.63
C HIS A 162 17.88 -3.95 6.23
N GLY A 163 17.93 -3.40 5.02
CA GLY A 163 19.04 -2.57 4.56
C GLY A 163 19.21 -1.26 5.36
N ARG A 164 18.11 -0.71 5.89
CA ARG A 164 18.15 0.46 6.79
C ARG A 164 18.67 0.10 8.19
N GLY A 165 18.22 -1.02 8.75
CA GLY A 165 18.70 -1.50 10.05
C GLY A 165 20.19 -1.76 10.05
N ALA A 166 20.74 -2.37 9.00
CA ALA A 166 22.17 -2.61 8.84
C ALA A 166 22.99 -1.30 8.75
N ARG A 167 22.46 -0.26 8.09
CA ARG A 167 23.12 1.05 8.00
C ARG A 167 23.07 1.85 9.32
N ALA A 168 22.00 1.74 10.09
CA ALA A 168 21.89 2.35 11.40
C ALA A 168 22.89 1.73 12.39
N SER A 169 22.97 0.39 12.44
CA SER A 169 23.92 -0.34 13.28
C SER A 169 25.39 -0.04 12.91
N ALA A 170 25.71 0.15 11.64
CA ALA A 170 27.06 0.52 11.21
C ALA A 170 27.46 1.96 11.58
N ARG A 171 26.50 2.86 11.77
CA ARG A 171 26.78 4.24 12.24
C ARG A 171 26.99 4.32 13.74
N ASP A 172 26.28 3.52 14.52
CA ASP A 172 26.44 3.51 15.98
C ASP A 172 27.70 2.74 16.44
N GLY A 173 28.19 1.79 15.63
CA GLY A 173 29.43 1.05 15.91
C GLY A 173 30.72 1.82 15.69
N GLY A 174 30.68 3.02 15.12
CA GLY A 174 31.86 3.85 14.78
C GLY A 174 32.37 4.75 15.91
N ASN A 175 31.78 4.77 17.10
CA ASN A 175 32.13 5.73 18.16
C ASN A 175 32.59 5.07 19.46
N VAL A 176 33.18 3.88 19.41
CA VAL A 176 33.83 3.25 20.55
C VAL A 176 35.31 3.05 20.23
N GLY A 177 36.14 4.04 20.59
CA GLY A 177 37.60 3.81 20.65
C GLY A 177 38.45 4.96 20.16
N ALA A 178 38.51 6.08 20.91
CA ALA A 178 39.67 6.94 20.95
C ALA A 178 39.68 7.68 22.32
N GLY A 179 40.20 7.00 23.32
CA GLY A 179 40.40 7.57 24.64
C GLY A 179 41.41 6.71 25.39
N ALA A 180 42.70 6.93 25.12
CA ALA A 180 43.82 6.64 26.01
C ALA A 180 44.96 7.63 25.68
#